data_dcefad15021db70c7354b3b825ea20cb
#
_entry.id   dcefad15021db70c7354b3b825ea20cb
#
_cell.length_a   1.000
_cell.length_b   1.000
_cell.length_c   1.000
_cell.angle_alpha   90.00
_cell.angle_beta   90.00
_cell.angle_gamma   90.00
#
_symmetry.space_group_name_H-M   'P 1'
#
loop_
_entity.id
_entity.type
_entity.pdbx_description
1 polymer ?
#
loop_
_entity_poly.entity_id
_entity_poly.type
_entity_poly.pdbx_seq_one_letter_code
_entity_poly.pdbx_strand_id
1 'polypeptide(L)'
;MKPFYGLILDQEQRAFVDAIMDQNKTIIFCNAKAGTGKTTLAIGAANILVQDKRNELDGIVYIVSPYGENKQGYLPGSITEKSEVYYEPAYQAMIEVGMNPNACVFNDSMTAKKRGEGYVKLLTHTYLRGTNLQNKVVILDESQNYTVAELKKVLTRCHDSCKVILIGHTGQIDIRSGSGFARYLEHFDGQERCAVCELTTNHRGWLSTFADMMED
;
A
#
# COMPACT_ATOMS: atom_id res chain seq x y z
N MET A 1 14.83 8.93 -19.59
CA MET A 1 14.18 8.27 -18.44
C MET A 1 13.05 7.42 -18.97
N LYS A 2 12.96 6.14 -18.63
CA LYS A 2 11.83 5.31 -19.09
C LYS A 2 10.55 5.83 -18.41
N PRO A 3 9.44 5.98 -19.14
CA PRO A 3 8.17 6.40 -18.52
C PRO A 3 7.74 5.35 -17.50
N PHE A 4 7.19 5.80 -16.37
CA PHE A 4 6.65 4.93 -15.33
C PHE A 4 5.29 4.38 -15.81
N TYR A 5 5.29 3.21 -16.45
CA TYR A 5 4.09 2.60 -17.07
C TYR A 5 3.34 3.52 -18.06
N GLY A 6 4.04 4.43 -18.72
CA GLY A 6 3.43 5.44 -19.60
C GLY A 6 2.89 6.68 -18.89
N LEU A 7 2.91 6.71 -17.56
CA LEU A 7 2.46 7.84 -16.76
C LEU A 7 3.52 8.96 -16.74
N ILE A 8 3.05 10.20 -16.82
CA ILE A 8 3.87 11.40 -16.62
C ILE A 8 3.77 11.78 -15.15
N LEU A 9 4.82 11.49 -14.39
CA LEU A 9 4.88 11.79 -12.97
C LEU A 9 5.25 13.26 -12.74
N ASP A 10 4.55 13.92 -11.81
CA ASP A 10 4.99 15.19 -11.25
C ASP A 10 6.22 15.02 -10.34
N GLN A 11 6.69 16.13 -9.75
CA GLN A 11 7.90 16.11 -8.93
C GLN A 11 7.71 15.31 -7.63
N GLU A 12 6.56 15.44 -6.96
CA GLU A 12 6.24 14.73 -5.71
C GLU A 12 6.11 13.22 -5.96
N GLN A 13 5.36 12.85 -7.01
CA GLN A 13 5.20 11.46 -7.43
C GLN A 13 6.53 10.80 -7.80
N ARG A 14 7.40 11.53 -8.50
CA ARG A 14 8.73 11.06 -8.85
C ARG A 14 9.59 10.82 -7.61
N ALA A 15 9.60 11.79 -6.68
CA ALA A 15 10.33 11.64 -5.42
C ALA A 15 9.87 10.42 -4.61
N PHE A 16 8.56 10.16 -4.59
CA PHE A 16 8.02 8.97 -3.92
C PHE A 16 8.45 7.67 -4.59
N VAL A 17 8.38 7.58 -5.92
CA VAL A 17 8.84 6.41 -6.67
C VAL A 17 10.34 6.21 -6.47
N ASP A 18 11.14 7.28 -6.56
CA ASP A 18 12.60 7.22 -6.37
C ASP A 18 12.95 6.75 -4.95
N ALA A 19 12.23 7.19 -3.93
CA ALA A 19 12.40 6.73 -2.54
C ALA A 19 12.09 5.22 -2.40
N ILE A 20 11.07 4.70 -3.08
CA ILE A 20 10.77 3.26 -3.09
C ILE A 20 11.90 2.48 -3.79
N MET A 21 12.42 3.02 -4.88
CA MET A 21 13.47 2.36 -5.67
C MET A 21 14.86 2.43 -5.02
N ASP A 22 15.09 3.34 -4.07
CA ASP A 22 16.37 3.48 -3.36
C ASP A 22 16.62 2.24 -2.47
N GLN A 23 17.66 1.49 -2.77
CA GLN A 23 18.05 0.28 -2.04
C GLN A 23 18.46 0.55 -0.58
N ASN A 24 18.89 1.77 -0.26
CA ASN A 24 19.27 2.15 1.11
C ASN A 24 18.05 2.43 2.01
N LYS A 25 16.86 2.59 1.43
CA LYS A 25 15.64 2.85 2.18
C LYS A 25 14.87 1.55 2.40
N THR A 26 14.65 1.18 3.66
CA THR A 26 13.89 -0.01 4.06
C THR A 26 12.42 0.32 4.29
N ILE A 27 12.12 1.50 4.83
CA ILE A 27 10.76 1.95 5.12
C ILE A 27 10.49 3.31 4.50
N ILE A 28 9.35 3.43 3.83
CA ILE A 28 8.92 4.65 3.18
C ILE A 28 7.53 5.02 3.71
N PHE A 29 7.40 6.23 4.21
CA PHE A 29 6.11 6.84 4.56
C PHE A 29 5.71 7.82 3.46
N CYS A 30 4.45 7.75 3.05
CA CYS A 30 3.88 8.71 2.11
C CYS A 30 2.59 9.29 2.71
N ASN A 31 2.66 10.55 3.11
CA ASN A 31 1.50 11.33 3.52
C ASN A 31 0.86 11.92 2.25
N ALA A 32 -0.27 11.38 1.83
CA ALA A 32 -0.82 11.65 0.51
C ALA A 32 -2.30 11.97 0.55
N LYS A 33 -2.70 13.10 -0.03
CA LYS A 33 -4.10 13.47 -0.22
C LYS A 33 -4.83 12.48 -1.14
N ALA A 34 -6.16 12.56 -1.15
CA ALA A 34 -6.97 11.80 -2.08
C ALA A 34 -6.66 12.21 -3.54
N GLY A 35 -6.71 11.25 -4.48
CA GLY A 35 -6.51 11.53 -5.90
C GLY A 35 -5.08 11.81 -6.36
N THR A 36 -4.07 11.57 -5.51
CA THR A 36 -2.65 11.80 -5.84
C THR A 36 -1.99 10.61 -6.54
N GLY A 37 -2.70 9.48 -6.72
CA GLY A 37 -2.16 8.25 -7.34
C GLY A 37 -1.30 7.41 -6.41
N LYS A 38 -1.32 7.65 -5.08
CA LYS A 38 -0.46 6.98 -4.08
C LYS A 38 -0.40 5.45 -4.22
N THR A 39 -1.55 4.79 -4.34
CA THR A 39 -1.65 3.32 -4.42
C THR A 39 -1.08 2.79 -5.75
N THR A 40 -1.39 3.47 -6.87
CA THR A 40 -0.88 3.14 -8.21
C THR A 40 0.65 3.24 -8.26
N LEU A 41 1.20 4.31 -7.69
CA LEU A 41 2.65 4.51 -7.63
C LEU A 41 3.33 3.45 -6.76
N ALA A 42 2.77 3.16 -5.58
CA ALA A 42 3.32 2.15 -4.67
C ALA A 42 3.32 0.76 -5.31
N ILE A 43 2.19 0.33 -5.90
CA ILE A 43 2.07 -0.97 -6.57
C ILE A 43 2.98 -1.05 -7.80
N GLY A 44 3.01 -0.01 -8.63
CA GLY A 44 3.87 0.01 -9.81
C GLY A 44 5.36 -0.07 -9.46
N ALA A 45 5.82 0.71 -8.48
CA ALA A 45 7.20 0.65 -8.02
C ALA A 45 7.54 -0.71 -7.38
N ALA A 46 6.63 -1.26 -6.56
CA ALA A 46 6.77 -2.59 -5.98
C ALA A 46 6.89 -3.67 -7.07
N ASN A 47 6.08 -3.58 -8.14
CA ASN A 47 6.15 -4.51 -9.26
C ASN A 47 7.50 -4.43 -9.98
N ILE A 48 8.04 -3.23 -10.21
CA ILE A 48 9.38 -3.07 -10.81
C ILE A 48 10.44 -3.74 -9.93
N LEU A 49 10.39 -3.54 -8.61
CA LEU A 49 11.35 -4.14 -7.68
C LEU A 49 11.30 -5.67 -7.69
N VAL A 50 10.10 -6.26 -7.68
CA VAL A 50 9.93 -7.73 -7.66
C VAL A 50 10.26 -8.36 -9.00
N GLN A 51 10.04 -7.67 -10.13
CA GLN A 51 10.39 -8.18 -11.46
C GLN A 51 11.88 -8.03 -11.79
N ASP A 52 12.62 -7.21 -11.06
CA ASP A 52 14.06 -7.07 -11.25
C ASP A 52 14.80 -8.23 -10.56
N LYS A 53 15.26 -9.18 -11.36
CA LYS A 53 16.01 -10.38 -10.90
C LYS A 53 17.30 -10.07 -10.13
N ARG A 54 17.76 -8.82 -10.11
CA ARG A 54 18.91 -8.40 -9.32
C ARG A 54 18.55 -8.17 -7.85
N ASN A 55 17.26 -8.01 -7.55
CA ASN A 55 16.74 -7.90 -6.19
C ASN A 55 16.41 -9.29 -5.63
N GLU A 56 16.51 -9.42 -4.32
CA GLU A 56 16.05 -10.62 -3.59
C GLU A 56 14.54 -10.57 -3.26
N LEU A 57 13.87 -9.49 -3.63
CA LEU A 57 12.44 -9.31 -3.40
C LEU A 57 11.65 -10.20 -4.37
N ASP A 58 10.85 -11.10 -3.83
CA ASP A 58 10.16 -12.15 -4.59
C ASP A 58 8.63 -12.06 -4.57
N GLY A 59 8.06 -11.01 -3.95
CA GLY A 59 6.63 -10.81 -3.94
C GLY A 59 6.17 -9.52 -3.28
N ILE A 60 4.91 -9.19 -3.51
CA ILE A 60 4.22 -8.03 -2.94
C ILE A 60 3.20 -8.52 -1.92
N VAL A 61 3.17 -7.91 -0.74
CA VAL A 61 2.13 -8.12 0.26
C VAL A 61 1.41 -6.78 0.47
N TYR A 62 0.21 -6.70 -0.03
CA TYR A 62 -0.65 -5.53 0.15
C TYR A 62 -1.58 -5.75 1.33
N ILE A 63 -1.54 -4.83 2.28
CA ILE A 63 -2.26 -4.94 3.54
C ILE A 63 -3.14 -3.71 3.72
N VAL A 64 -4.42 -3.95 3.98
CA VAL A 64 -5.40 -2.90 4.26
C VAL A 64 -6.04 -3.10 5.63
N SER A 65 -6.39 -2.01 6.28
CA SER A 65 -7.24 -2.06 7.47
C SER A 65 -8.69 -2.28 7.05
N PRO A 66 -9.41 -3.30 7.57
CA PRO A 66 -10.83 -3.49 7.30
C PRO A 66 -11.68 -2.46 8.07
N TYR A 67 -11.14 -1.30 8.36
CA TYR A 67 -11.86 -0.21 8.97
C TYR A 67 -12.69 0.48 7.90
N GLY A 68 -13.85 -0.03 7.65
CA GLY A 68 -14.80 0.55 6.74
C GLY A 68 -16.13 0.72 7.45
N GLU A 69 -16.67 1.87 7.30
CA GLU A 69 -18.08 2.22 7.45
C GLU A 69 -18.90 1.25 8.34
N ASN A 70 -18.77 1.39 9.64
CA ASN A 70 -19.60 0.72 10.65
C ASN A 70 -21.13 0.93 10.47
N LYS A 71 -21.56 1.42 9.29
CA LYS A 71 -22.95 1.67 8.91
C LYS A 71 -23.51 0.65 7.94
N GLN A 72 -22.66 -0.16 7.29
CA GLN A 72 -23.13 -1.30 6.52
C GLN A 72 -23.23 -2.49 7.45
N GLY A 73 -24.47 -2.83 7.86
CA GLY A 73 -24.75 -3.97 8.71
C GLY A 73 -24.10 -5.26 8.24
N TYR A 74 -24.26 -6.32 9.00
CA TYR A 74 -23.69 -7.65 8.76
C TYR A 74 -23.88 -8.09 7.31
N LEU A 75 -22.83 -7.94 6.47
CA LEU A 75 -22.85 -8.45 5.11
C LEU A 75 -22.85 -9.98 5.17
N PRO A 76 -23.82 -10.66 4.57
CA PRO A 76 -23.81 -12.12 4.44
C PRO A 76 -22.67 -12.51 3.48
N GLY A 77 -21.97 -13.61 3.78
CA GLY A 77 -20.89 -14.13 2.96
C GLY A 77 -19.69 -14.63 3.77
N SER A 78 -18.79 -15.33 3.11
CA SER A 78 -17.53 -15.78 3.68
C SER A 78 -16.63 -14.59 4.03
N ILE A 79 -15.68 -14.79 4.93
CA ILE A 79 -14.72 -13.75 5.34
C ILE A 79 -13.91 -13.25 4.14
N THR A 80 -13.65 -14.11 3.17
CA THR A 80 -12.93 -13.79 1.94
C THR A 80 -13.74 -12.83 1.06
N GLU A 81 -15.02 -13.10 0.83
CA GLU A 81 -15.92 -12.23 0.05
C GLU A 81 -16.08 -10.85 0.69
N LYS A 82 -16.12 -10.78 2.02
CA LYS A 82 -16.18 -9.51 2.77
C LYS A 82 -14.91 -8.68 2.64
N SER A 83 -13.77 -9.32 2.44
CA SER A 83 -12.48 -8.64 2.30
C SER A 83 -12.23 -8.13 0.89
N GLU A 84 -12.88 -8.67 -0.14
CA GLU A 84 -12.67 -8.30 -1.54
C GLU A 84 -12.96 -6.82 -1.82
N VAL A 85 -13.97 -6.25 -1.17
CA VAL A 85 -14.32 -4.82 -1.31
C VAL A 85 -13.14 -3.91 -0.91
N TYR A 86 -12.34 -4.31 0.08
CA TYR A 86 -11.19 -3.53 0.53
C TYR A 86 -9.97 -3.62 -0.40
N TYR A 87 -9.98 -4.57 -1.34
CA TYR A 87 -8.87 -4.78 -2.28
C TYR A 87 -9.10 -4.08 -3.62
N GLU A 88 -10.27 -3.51 -3.84
CA GLU A 88 -10.60 -2.81 -5.09
C GLU A 88 -9.57 -1.74 -5.48
N PRO A 89 -9.06 -0.88 -4.55
CA PRO A 89 -8.00 0.07 -4.88
C PRO A 89 -6.72 -0.60 -5.40
N ALA A 90 -6.36 -1.76 -4.85
CA ALA A 90 -5.21 -2.52 -5.33
C ALA A 90 -5.44 -3.11 -6.73
N TYR A 91 -6.63 -3.64 -7.00
CA TYR A 91 -6.97 -4.17 -8.33
C TYR A 91 -6.93 -3.08 -9.40
N GLN A 92 -7.52 -1.93 -9.12
CA GLN A 92 -7.51 -0.78 -10.03
C GLN A 92 -6.07 -0.30 -10.28
N ALA A 93 -5.26 -0.15 -9.23
CA ALA A 93 -3.87 0.23 -9.35
C ALA A 93 -3.04 -0.77 -10.18
N MET A 94 -3.27 -2.08 -10.02
CA MET A 94 -2.63 -3.11 -10.85
C MET A 94 -2.98 -2.92 -12.33
N ILE A 95 -4.26 -2.72 -12.64
CA ILE A 95 -4.73 -2.52 -14.03
C ILE A 95 -4.09 -1.26 -14.63
N GLU A 96 -4.03 -0.17 -13.90
CA GLU A 96 -3.44 1.11 -14.34
C GLU A 96 -1.94 0.98 -14.69
N VAL A 97 -1.22 0.10 -13.99
CA VAL A 97 0.19 -0.18 -14.30
C VAL A 97 0.38 -1.40 -15.21
N GLY A 98 -0.67 -1.84 -15.90
CA GLY A 98 -0.62 -2.91 -16.89
C GLY A 98 -0.38 -4.31 -16.32
N MET A 99 -0.57 -4.51 -15.01
CA MET A 99 -0.57 -5.84 -14.40
C MET A 99 -1.93 -6.50 -14.63
N ASN A 100 -1.94 -7.82 -14.83
CA ASN A 100 -3.18 -8.61 -14.87
C ASN A 100 -3.45 -9.18 -13.47
N PRO A 101 -4.46 -8.67 -12.72
CA PRO A 101 -4.74 -9.15 -11.36
C PRO A 101 -4.98 -10.66 -11.29
N ASN A 102 -5.65 -11.24 -12.30
CA ASN A 102 -5.93 -12.68 -12.34
C ASN A 102 -4.66 -13.54 -12.45
N ALA A 103 -3.57 -12.98 -12.99
CA ALA A 103 -2.28 -13.67 -13.09
C ALA A 103 -1.35 -13.35 -11.93
N CYS A 104 -1.42 -12.12 -11.38
CA CYS A 104 -0.48 -11.63 -10.38
C CYS A 104 -0.92 -11.96 -8.96
N VAL A 105 -2.23 -11.94 -8.66
CA VAL A 105 -2.74 -12.16 -7.31
C VAL A 105 -2.73 -13.64 -6.96
N PHE A 106 -2.17 -13.95 -5.81
CA PHE A 106 -2.10 -15.31 -5.29
C PHE A 106 -3.49 -15.84 -4.99
N ASN A 107 -3.84 -16.95 -5.63
CA ASN A 107 -5.10 -17.64 -5.40
C ASN A 107 -4.82 -18.98 -4.69
N ASP A 108 -5.45 -19.19 -3.54
CA ASP A 108 -5.30 -20.43 -2.74
C ASP A 108 -5.97 -21.66 -3.38
N SER A 109 -6.58 -21.52 -4.56
CA SER A 109 -7.17 -22.65 -5.26
C SER A 109 -6.12 -23.71 -5.61
N MET A 110 -6.51 -25.01 -5.55
CA MET A 110 -5.59 -26.13 -5.85
C MET A 110 -5.00 -26.03 -7.26
N THR A 111 -5.70 -25.37 -8.19
CA THR A 111 -5.25 -25.19 -9.58
C THR A 111 -4.13 -24.13 -9.68
N ALA A 112 -4.21 -23.07 -8.90
CA ALA A 112 -3.20 -22.02 -8.85
C ALA A 112 -1.92 -22.52 -8.14
N LYS A 113 -2.05 -23.31 -7.08
CA LYS A 113 -0.89 -23.94 -6.40
C LYS A 113 -0.06 -24.82 -7.33
N LYS A 114 -0.68 -25.46 -8.33
CA LYS A 114 0.03 -26.28 -9.31
C LYS A 114 0.78 -25.46 -10.37
N ARG A 115 0.43 -24.19 -10.57
CA ARG A 115 1.04 -23.32 -11.59
C ARG A 115 2.15 -22.43 -11.06
N GLY A 116 2.26 -22.27 -9.73
CA GLY A 116 3.25 -21.37 -9.11
C GLY A 116 3.03 -19.90 -9.47
N GLU A 117 1.81 -19.56 -9.89
CA GLU A 117 1.46 -18.25 -10.43
C GLU A 117 0.84 -17.38 -9.34
N GLY A 118 1.38 -16.20 -9.17
CA GLY A 118 0.94 -15.18 -8.23
C GLY A 118 2.05 -14.78 -7.27
N TYR A 119 2.42 -13.51 -7.35
CA TYR A 119 3.43 -12.92 -6.47
C TYR A 119 2.87 -11.74 -5.66
N VAL A 120 1.59 -11.42 -5.82
CA VAL A 120 0.88 -10.41 -5.06
C VAL A 120 -0.09 -11.08 -4.09
N LYS A 121 0.09 -10.84 -2.81
CA LYS A 121 -0.80 -11.32 -1.76
C LYS A 121 -1.59 -10.16 -1.18
N LEU A 122 -2.93 -10.25 -1.18
CA LEU A 122 -3.82 -9.25 -0.60
C LEU A 122 -4.27 -9.75 0.77
N LEU A 123 -4.10 -8.94 1.80
CA LEU A 123 -4.40 -9.30 3.19
C LEU A 123 -5.06 -8.13 3.93
N THR A 124 -5.84 -8.47 4.94
CA THR A 124 -6.14 -7.51 6.01
C THR A 124 -5.13 -7.72 7.16
N HIS A 125 -4.88 -6.68 7.94
CA HIS A 125 -3.91 -6.75 9.04
C HIS A 125 -4.24 -7.83 10.10
N THR A 126 -5.49 -8.28 10.16
CA THR A 126 -5.96 -9.31 11.09
C THR A 126 -5.41 -10.70 10.77
N TYR A 127 -5.06 -10.97 9.49
CA TYR A 127 -4.56 -12.29 9.04
C TYR A 127 -3.04 -12.44 9.11
N LEU A 128 -2.32 -11.48 9.64
CA LEU A 128 -0.87 -11.54 9.78
C LEU A 128 -0.40 -12.30 11.03
N ARG A 129 -1.29 -12.88 11.84
CA ARG A 129 -0.90 -13.65 13.03
C ARG A 129 -0.09 -14.88 12.64
N GLY A 130 1.12 -15.01 13.19
CA GLY A 130 2.00 -16.17 12.96
C GLY A 130 2.79 -16.13 11.64
N THR A 131 2.69 -15.08 10.82
CA THR A 131 3.50 -14.92 9.61
C THR A 131 4.76 -14.14 9.91
N ASN A 132 5.86 -14.54 9.29
CA ASN A 132 7.10 -13.77 9.21
C ASN A 132 7.30 -13.37 7.74
N LEU A 133 7.50 -12.08 7.46
CA LEU A 133 7.65 -11.55 6.12
C LEU A 133 9.14 -11.36 5.83
N GLN A 134 9.61 -12.00 4.78
CA GLN A 134 10.99 -11.90 4.29
C GLN A 134 10.98 -11.72 2.78
N ASN A 135 11.91 -10.93 2.25
CA ASN A 135 12.11 -10.70 0.82
C ASN A 135 10.83 -10.22 0.11
N LYS A 136 10.03 -9.39 0.76
CA LYS A 136 8.76 -8.88 0.24
C LYS A 136 8.78 -7.35 0.16
N VAL A 137 8.06 -6.82 -0.82
CA VAL A 137 7.57 -5.45 -0.74
C VAL A 137 6.24 -5.47 0.00
N VAL A 138 6.19 -4.83 1.14
CA VAL A 138 5.01 -4.78 2.02
C VAL A 138 4.39 -3.40 1.89
N ILE A 139 3.17 -3.32 1.37
CA ILE A 139 2.42 -2.08 1.21
C ILE A 139 1.30 -2.06 2.25
N LEU A 140 1.30 -1.07 3.14
CA LEU A 140 0.19 -0.78 4.04
C LEU A 140 -0.59 0.41 3.45
N ASP A 141 -1.77 0.15 2.95
CA ASP A 141 -2.65 1.19 2.42
C ASP A 141 -3.64 1.68 3.48
N GLU A 142 -4.13 2.91 3.30
CA GLU A 142 -4.98 3.62 4.26
C GLU A 142 -4.39 3.57 5.69
N SER A 143 -3.06 3.81 5.78
CA SER A 143 -2.28 3.62 7.01
C SER A 143 -2.75 4.52 8.17
N GLN A 144 -3.43 5.63 7.89
CA GLN A 144 -4.05 6.47 8.93
C GLN A 144 -5.15 5.74 9.71
N ASN A 145 -5.71 4.66 9.16
CA ASN A 145 -6.76 3.86 9.79
C ASN A 145 -6.22 2.66 10.58
N TYR A 146 -4.94 2.70 10.94
CA TYR A 146 -4.32 1.74 11.86
C TYR A 146 -4.00 2.41 13.19
N THR A 147 -4.28 1.72 14.27
CA THR A 147 -3.78 2.10 15.60
C THR A 147 -2.27 1.85 15.71
N VAL A 148 -1.62 2.48 16.69
CA VAL A 148 -0.19 2.23 17.01
C VAL A 148 0.08 0.73 17.23
N ALA A 149 -0.84 0.04 17.92
CA ALA A 149 -0.68 -1.39 18.22
C ALA A 149 -0.80 -2.28 16.97
N GLU A 150 -1.65 -1.91 16.01
CA GLU A 150 -1.81 -2.63 14.74
C GLU A 150 -0.61 -2.43 13.83
N LEU A 151 -0.13 -1.19 13.66
CA LEU A 151 1.11 -0.92 12.92
C LEU A 151 2.29 -1.66 13.55
N LYS A 152 2.42 -1.65 14.88
CA LYS A 152 3.44 -2.41 15.57
C LYS A 152 3.40 -3.90 15.23
N LYS A 153 2.19 -4.50 15.22
CA LYS A 153 2.02 -5.91 14.87
C LYS A 153 2.48 -6.24 13.45
N VAL A 154 2.27 -5.34 12.49
CA VAL A 154 2.72 -5.53 11.10
C VAL A 154 4.23 -5.34 11.00
N LEU A 155 4.73 -4.18 11.45
CA LEU A 155 6.13 -3.79 11.29
C LEU A 155 7.09 -4.78 11.97
N THR A 156 6.74 -5.29 13.16
CA THR A 156 7.56 -6.28 13.87
C THR A 156 7.58 -7.67 13.23
N ARG A 157 6.85 -7.88 12.14
CA ARG A 157 6.86 -9.13 11.35
C ARG A 157 7.65 -9.00 10.06
N CYS A 158 8.05 -7.79 9.71
CA CYS A 158 8.89 -7.53 8.54
C CYS A 158 10.36 -7.74 8.92
N HIS A 159 11.02 -8.67 8.23
CA HIS A 159 12.46 -8.81 8.30
C HIS A 159 13.15 -7.64 7.58
N ASP A 160 14.40 -7.37 7.90
CA ASP A 160 15.21 -6.32 7.27
C ASP A 160 15.40 -6.48 5.75
N SER A 161 15.16 -7.67 5.22
CA SER A 161 15.12 -7.94 3.78
C SER A 161 13.84 -7.46 3.09
N CYS A 162 12.86 -6.95 3.85
CA CYS A 162 11.65 -6.36 3.27
C CYS A 162 11.85 -4.89 2.90
N LYS A 163 11.10 -4.45 1.90
CA LYS A 163 10.82 -3.04 1.63
C LYS A 163 9.41 -2.73 2.13
N VAL A 164 9.26 -1.78 3.04
CA VAL A 164 7.96 -1.46 3.66
C VAL A 164 7.50 -0.07 3.21
N ILE A 165 6.28 0.02 2.70
CA ILE A 165 5.69 1.25 2.19
C ILE A 165 4.38 1.49 2.93
N LEU A 166 4.30 2.59 3.69
CA LEU A 166 3.08 3.02 4.36
C LEU A 166 2.51 4.23 3.61
N ILE A 167 1.31 4.09 3.08
CA ILE A 167 0.60 5.16 2.40
C ILE A 167 -0.67 5.51 3.16
N GLY A 168 -0.89 6.79 3.42
CA GLY A 168 -2.01 7.28 4.22
C GLY A 168 -2.16 8.80 4.13
N HIS A 169 -3.16 9.35 4.78
CA HIS A 169 -3.38 10.77 4.90
C HIS A 169 -3.64 11.17 6.36
N THR A 170 -2.79 12.02 6.92
CA THR A 170 -2.89 12.42 8.34
C THR A 170 -4.15 13.23 8.68
N GLY A 171 -4.81 13.81 7.67
CA GLY A 171 -6.05 14.59 7.82
C GLY A 171 -7.33 13.78 7.63
N GLN A 172 -7.27 12.52 7.16
CA GLN A 172 -8.46 11.69 6.89
C GLN A 172 -8.44 10.45 7.81
N ILE A 173 -8.77 10.65 9.08
CA ILE A 173 -8.71 9.59 10.09
C ILE A 173 -10.13 9.15 10.43
N ASP A 174 -10.48 7.89 10.07
CA ASP A 174 -11.81 7.32 10.33
C ASP A 174 -11.90 6.60 11.68
N ILE A 175 -10.75 6.25 12.26
CA ILE A 175 -10.69 5.51 13.53
C ILE A 175 -10.86 6.42 14.75
N ARG A 176 -11.69 5.98 15.73
CA ARG A 176 -11.94 6.71 16.98
C ARG A 176 -10.75 6.66 17.96
N SER A 177 -9.89 5.67 17.85
CA SER A 177 -8.82 5.36 18.83
C SER A 177 -7.50 6.07 18.58
N GLY A 178 -7.46 7.02 17.65
CA GLY A 178 -6.23 7.72 17.27
C GLY A 178 -5.34 6.93 16.31
N SER A 179 -4.94 7.59 15.24
CA SER A 179 -4.07 7.02 14.20
C SER A 179 -2.66 6.76 14.72
N GLY A 180 -2.12 5.60 14.35
CA GLY A 180 -0.70 5.29 14.56
C GLY A 180 0.20 5.86 13.47
N PHE A 181 -0.35 6.20 12.31
CA PHE A 181 0.43 6.58 11.12
C PHE A 181 1.31 7.80 11.37
N ALA A 182 0.75 8.92 11.80
CA ALA A 182 1.50 10.14 12.08
C ALA A 182 2.58 9.91 13.14
N ARG A 183 2.28 9.14 14.20
CA ARG A 183 3.23 8.83 15.28
C ARG A 183 4.40 7.97 14.79
N TYR A 184 4.15 7.00 13.92
CA TYR A 184 5.20 6.18 13.32
C TYR A 184 6.01 6.96 12.29
N LEU A 185 5.37 7.80 11.48
CA LEU A 185 6.04 8.70 10.56
C LEU A 185 7.04 9.59 11.32
N GLU A 186 6.59 10.28 12.37
CA GLU A 186 7.43 11.14 13.23
C GLU A 186 8.56 10.34 13.91
N HIS A 187 8.27 9.12 14.38
CA HIS A 187 9.27 8.26 15.05
C HIS A 187 10.38 7.79 14.10
N PHE A 188 10.06 7.54 12.84
CA PHE A 188 11.04 7.07 11.84
C PHE A 188 11.69 8.20 11.04
N ASP A 189 11.12 9.40 11.05
CA ASP A 189 11.69 10.54 10.33
C ASP A 189 13.11 10.83 10.78
N GLY A 190 13.97 11.17 9.82
CA GLY A 190 15.41 11.40 10.06
C GLY A 190 16.26 10.12 10.22
N GLN A 191 15.66 8.92 10.24
CA GLN A 191 16.44 7.68 10.23
C GLN A 191 17.03 7.42 8.84
N GLU A 192 18.29 6.99 8.78
CA GLU A 192 19.01 6.77 7.52
C GLU A 192 18.26 5.83 6.56
N ARG A 193 17.64 4.77 7.08
CA ARG A 193 16.89 3.77 6.29
C ARG A 193 15.42 4.13 6.06
N CYS A 194 15.01 5.33 6.44
CA CYS A 194 13.66 5.84 6.24
C CYS A 194 13.62 6.91 5.17
N ALA A 195 12.50 6.99 4.45
CA ALA A 195 12.13 8.14 3.63
C ALA A 195 10.71 8.58 3.98
N VAL A 196 10.51 9.89 4.04
CA VAL A 196 9.19 10.52 4.20
C VAL A 196 8.88 11.33 2.95
N CYS A 197 7.74 11.06 2.34
CA CYS A 197 7.27 11.70 1.11
C CYS A 197 5.89 12.31 1.33
N GLU A 198 5.59 13.35 0.60
CA GLU A 198 4.27 13.98 0.57
C GLU A 198 3.75 14.03 -0.87
N LEU A 199 2.45 13.77 -1.05
CA LEU A 199 1.75 13.94 -2.32
C LEU A 199 0.54 14.84 -2.08
N THR A 200 0.58 16.03 -2.64
CA THR A 200 -0.43 17.07 -2.42
C THR A 200 -1.28 17.35 -3.66
N THR A 201 -0.76 17.05 -4.85
CA THR A 201 -1.41 17.36 -6.12
C THR A 201 -2.48 16.33 -6.48
N ASN A 202 -3.74 16.78 -6.55
CA ASN A 202 -4.86 15.93 -6.96
C ASN A 202 -4.91 15.81 -8.49
N HIS A 203 -4.80 14.59 -9.03
CA HIS A 203 -4.84 14.27 -10.46
C HIS A 203 -6.22 13.84 -10.98
N ARG A 204 -7.25 13.76 -10.11
CA ARG A 204 -8.63 13.41 -10.53
C ARG A 204 -9.34 14.53 -11.28
N GLY A 205 -8.84 15.78 -11.18
CA GLY A 205 -9.38 16.92 -11.88
C GLY A 205 -10.16 17.90 -10.99
N TRP A 206 -10.75 18.90 -11.62
CA TRP A 206 -11.35 20.06 -10.96
C TRP A 206 -12.40 19.69 -9.90
N LEU A 207 -13.32 18.81 -10.22
CA LEU A 207 -14.41 18.45 -9.30
C LEU A 207 -13.87 17.90 -7.95
N SER A 208 -12.94 16.96 -8.03
CA SER A 208 -12.33 16.35 -6.84
C SER A 208 -11.51 17.38 -6.04
N THR A 209 -10.76 18.23 -6.73
CA THR A 209 -9.97 19.28 -6.08
C THR A 209 -10.86 20.29 -5.38
N PHE A 210 -11.95 20.72 -6.04
CA PHE A 210 -12.85 21.71 -5.48
C PHE A 210 -13.67 21.15 -4.31
N ALA A 211 -14.05 19.87 -4.36
CA ALA A 211 -14.73 19.20 -3.26
C ALA A 211 -13.83 19.04 -2.01
N ASP A 212 -12.52 18.78 -2.20
CA ASP A 212 -11.53 18.64 -1.12
C ASP A 212 -11.23 19.98 -0.40
N MET A 213 -11.61 21.11 -0.99
CA MET A 213 -11.48 22.44 -0.38
C MET A 213 -12.61 22.80 0.57
N MET A 214 -13.65 21.96 0.69
CA MET A 214 -14.75 22.20 1.62
C MET A 214 -14.24 21.96 3.04
N GLU A 215 -14.31 23.00 3.88
CA GLU A 215 -14.00 22.89 5.31
C GLU A 215 -15.24 22.36 6.04
N ASP A 216 -15.05 21.45 7.02
CA ASP A 216 -16.12 20.88 7.89
C ASP A 216 -16.54 21.88 8.98
#